data_06d6bfcf5a7c3a7e44432ab94e7932b5
#
_entry.id   06d6bfcf5a7c3a7e44432ab94e7932b5
#
_cell.length_a   1.000
_cell.length_b   1.000
_cell.length_c   1.000
_cell.angle_alpha   90.00
_cell.angle_beta   90.00
_cell.angle_gamma   90.00
#
_symmetry.space_group_name_H-M   'P 1'
#
loop_
_entity.id
_entity.type
_entity.pdbx_description
1 polymer ?
#
loop_
_entity_poly.entity_id
_entity_poly.type
_entity_poly.pdbx_seq_one_letter_code
_entity_poly.pdbx_strand_id
1 'polypeptide(L)'
;TFKCAVMNLPFGGGKGAVRVDPRTLSRSELERLSRGYMQAFSRIVGPDRDIPAPDVYTNAMIMGWMADEYNQITGSVSPAVITGKPIALGGSLGRNDATARGGFYLVRHLAQELGLSGSRSVAIQGFGNAGQYFAQLADEDGNRVVAVSDSTGAIHKPDGLDVPALIAGKNAGRQVADMAAELGAAVIPSGDLIAVDAELLVPAALEEMITADNAGSIKARVVLELANGPVTSEADRILTDKGVVVLPDILANAGGVTVSYFEWVQNRQGFY
;
A
#
# COMPACT_ATOMS: atom_id res chain seq x y z
N THR A 1 -1.34 -15.96 -0.78
CA THR A 1 -1.68 -17.08 0.12
C THR A 1 -1.60 -16.66 1.58
N PHE A 2 -0.43 -16.20 2.10
CA PHE A 2 -0.27 -15.89 3.53
C PHE A 2 -1.25 -14.83 4.05
N LYS A 3 -1.44 -13.72 3.34
CA LYS A 3 -2.41 -12.67 3.72
C LYS A 3 -3.84 -13.24 3.82
N CYS A 4 -4.25 -14.06 2.87
CA CYS A 4 -5.57 -14.71 2.91
C CYS A 4 -5.69 -15.68 4.10
N ALA A 5 -4.63 -16.45 4.39
CA ALA A 5 -4.62 -17.36 5.53
C ALA A 5 -4.73 -16.60 6.87
N VAL A 6 -3.95 -15.53 7.05
CA VAL A 6 -3.99 -14.69 8.26
C VAL A 6 -5.38 -14.04 8.45
N MET A 7 -6.01 -13.60 7.37
CA MET A 7 -7.33 -12.96 7.39
C MET A 7 -8.49 -13.95 7.32
N ASN A 8 -8.20 -15.25 7.34
CA ASN A 8 -9.20 -16.32 7.20
C ASN A 8 -10.10 -16.15 5.94
N LEU A 9 -9.48 -15.76 4.82
CA LEU A 9 -10.17 -15.60 3.55
C LEU A 9 -10.05 -16.90 2.72
N PRO A 10 -11.13 -17.32 2.02
CA PRO A 10 -11.15 -18.58 1.26
C PRO A 10 -10.42 -18.46 -0.09
N PHE A 11 -9.36 -17.69 -0.16
CA PHE A 11 -8.54 -17.51 -1.35
C PHE A 11 -7.17 -18.17 -1.18
N GLY A 12 -6.66 -18.74 -2.27
CA GLY A 12 -5.27 -19.12 -2.40
C GLY A 12 -4.39 -17.89 -2.68
N GLY A 13 -3.54 -18.00 -3.65
CA GLY A 13 -2.70 -16.90 -4.12
C GLY A 13 -1.88 -17.28 -5.33
N GLY A 14 -1.78 -16.34 -6.27
CA GLY A 14 -0.96 -16.44 -7.45
C GLY A 14 -0.43 -15.05 -7.82
N LYS A 15 0.58 -15.02 -8.67
CA LYS A 15 1.13 -13.80 -9.26
C LYS A 15 1.27 -13.99 -10.75
N GLY A 16 0.98 -12.94 -11.50
CA GLY A 16 1.21 -12.87 -12.93
C GLY A 16 1.77 -11.49 -13.28
N ALA A 17 2.57 -11.42 -14.33
CA ALA A 17 3.16 -10.18 -14.79
C ALA A 17 3.43 -10.23 -16.29
N VAL A 18 3.58 -9.05 -16.90
CA VAL A 18 4.13 -8.88 -18.25
C VAL A 18 5.45 -8.13 -18.11
N ARG A 19 6.51 -8.65 -18.71
CA ARG A 19 7.82 -8.00 -18.71
C ARG A 19 7.84 -6.86 -19.73
N VAL A 20 7.55 -5.65 -19.26
CA VAL A 20 7.52 -4.44 -20.06
C VAL A 20 7.78 -3.22 -19.18
N ASP A 21 8.34 -2.16 -19.73
CA ASP A 21 8.34 -0.85 -19.05
C ASP A 21 7.08 -0.08 -19.48
N PRO A 22 6.07 0.04 -18.62
CA PRO A 22 4.80 0.68 -18.98
C PRO A 22 4.94 2.18 -19.25
N ARG A 23 6.04 2.81 -18.79
CA ARG A 23 6.31 4.25 -19.01
C ARG A 23 6.66 4.55 -20.46
N THR A 24 7.07 3.55 -21.22
CA THR A 24 7.39 3.66 -22.66
C THR A 24 6.18 3.42 -23.55
N LEU A 25 5.05 3.01 -22.98
CA LEU A 25 3.83 2.69 -23.71
C LEU A 25 2.87 3.87 -23.72
N SER A 26 2.24 4.12 -24.87
CA SER A 26 1.04 4.96 -24.92
C SER A 26 -0.13 4.28 -24.19
N ARG A 27 -1.15 5.08 -23.84
CA ARG A 27 -2.37 4.56 -23.23
C ARG A 27 -3.03 3.45 -24.07
N SER A 28 -3.08 3.63 -25.40
CA SER A 28 -3.68 2.65 -26.31
C SER A 28 -2.87 1.35 -26.41
N GLU A 29 -1.54 1.43 -26.31
CA GLU A 29 -0.68 0.25 -26.24
C GLU A 29 -0.84 -0.50 -24.93
N LEU A 30 -0.92 0.23 -23.82
CA LEU A 30 -1.17 -0.35 -22.50
C LEU A 30 -2.55 -1.03 -22.42
N GLU A 31 -3.57 -0.45 -23.06
CA GLU A 31 -4.90 -1.07 -23.17
C GLU A 31 -4.83 -2.37 -23.96
N ARG A 32 -4.22 -2.36 -25.16
CA ARG A 32 -4.06 -3.57 -25.98
C ARG A 32 -3.29 -4.67 -25.26
N LEU A 33 -2.22 -4.29 -24.54
CA LEU A 33 -1.44 -5.21 -23.73
C LEU A 33 -2.30 -5.85 -22.63
N SER A 34 -3.07 -5.04 -21.91
CA SER A 34 -3.92 -5.50 -20.82
C SER A 34 -5.05 -6.42 -21.31
N ARG A 35 -5.66 -6.09 -22.44
CA ARG A 35 -6.64 -6.96 -23.11
C ARG A 35 -6.00 -8.26 -23.59
N GLY A 36 -4.83 -8.20 -24.22
CA GLY A 36 -4.07 -9.38 -24.65
C GLY A 36 -3.66 -10.29 -23.49
N TYR A 37 -3.33 -9.72 -22.33
CA TYR A 37 -3.10 -10.49 -21.12
C TYR A 37 -4.37 -11.28 -20.72
N MET A 38 -5.52 -10.62 -20.70
CA MET A 38 -6.79 -11.29 -20.38
C MET A 38 -7.16 -12.38 -21.41
N GLN A 39 -6.92 -12.15 -22.71
CA GLN A 39 -7.12 -13.18 -23.74
C GLN A 39 -6.27 -14.41 -23.46
N ALA A 40 -4.99 -14.23 -23.15
CA ALA A 40 -4.07 -15.33 -22.88
C ALA A 40 -4.47 -16.15 -21.63
N PHE A 41 -4.99 -15.49 -20.60
CA PHE A 41 -5.32 -16.10 -19.30
C PHE A 41 -6.81 -16.41 -19.09
N SER A 42 -7.69 -16.10 -20.05
CA SER A 42 -9.15 -16.26 -19.93
C SER A 42 -9.61 -17.67 -19.53
N ARG A 43 -8.81 -18.69 -19.81
CA ARG A 43 -9.14 -20.09 -19.46
C ARG A 43 -8.87 -20.45 -18.00
N ILE A 44 -7.99 -19.70 -17.32
CA ILE A 44 -7.61 -19.96 -15.93
C ILE A 44 -8.15 -18.93 -14.96
N VAL A 45 -8.49 -17.72 -15.44
CA VAL A 45 -9.16 -16.69 -14.64
C VAL A 45 -10.67 -16.82 -14.75
N GLY A 46 -11.38 -16.36 -13.74
CA GLY A 46 -12.85 -16.38 -13.73
C GLY A 46 -13.42 -16.19 -12.34
N PRO A 47 -14.74 -15.92 -12.23
CA PRO A 47 -15.39 -15.72 -10.92
C PRO A 47 -15.25 -16.86 -9.92
N ASP A 48 -15.03 -18.09 -10.42
CA ASP A 48 -14.89 -19.32 -9.63
C ASP A 48 -13.48 -19.95 -9.79
N ARG A 49 -12.51 -19.17 -10.26
CA ARG A 49 -11.12 -19.59 -10.52
C ARG A 49 -10.17 -18.56 -9.94
N ASP A 50 -9.08 -18.26 -10.64
CA ASP A 50 -8.16 -17.20 -10.26
C ASP A 50 -8.76 -15.82 -10.57
N ILE A 51 -8.74 -14.92 -9.59
CA ILE A 51 -9.35 -13.60 -9.66
C ILE A 51 -8.23 -12.56 -9.63
N PRO A 52 -7.88 -11.95 -10.77
CA PRO A 52 -6.87 -10.90 -10.82
C PRO A 52 -7.26 -9.66 -10.00
N ALA A 53 -6.25 -8.93 -9.57
CA ALA A 53 -6.37 -7.65 -8.87
C ALA A 53 -5.21 -6.73 -9.27
N PRO A 54 -5.30 -5.40 -9.05
CA PRO A 54 -4.22 -4.49 -9.38
C PRO A 54 -2.99 -4.70 -8.49
N ASP A 55 -1.81 -4.51 -9.09
CA ASP A 55 -0.51 -4.53 -8.44
C ASP A 55 0.38 -3.42 -9.05
N VAL A 56 1.70 -3.54 -8.98
CA VAL A 56 2.63 -2.53 -9.50
C VAL A 56 2.32 -2.15 -10.95
N TYR A 57 2.26 -0.86 -11.21
CA TYR A 57 1.93 -0.25 -12.52
C TYR A 57 0.55 -0.62 -13.09
N THR A 58 -0.35 -1.16 -12.29
CA THR A 58 -1.74 -1.39 -12.68
C THR A 58 -2.72 -0.59 -11.81
N ASN A 59 -3.90 -0.33 -12.31
CA ASN A 59 -4.90 0.51 -11.66
C ASN A 59 -6.32 0.08 -12.04
N ALA A 60 -7.31 0.78 -11.51
CA ALA A 60 -8.72 0.49 -11.75
C ALA A 60 -9.10 0.53 -13.25
N MET A 61 -8.52 1.43 -14.02
CA MET A 61 -8.78 1.53 -15.47
C MET A 61 -8.33 0.27 -16.20
N ILE A 62 -7.13 -0.22 -15.89
CA ILE A 62 -6.59 -1.47 -16.46
C ILE A 62 -7.48 -2.65 -16.08
N MET A 63 -7.91 -2.73 -14.81
CA MET A 63 -8.85 -3.76 -14.36
C MET A 63 -10.19 -3.68 -15.13
N GLY A 64 -10.64 -2.47 -15.44
CA GLY A 64 -11.82 -2.24 -16.28
C GLY A 64 -11.66 -2.81 -17.71
N TRP A 65 -10.53 -2.53 -18.35
CA TRP A 65 -10.24 -3.10 -19.70
C TRP A 65 -10.16 -4.63 -19.69
N MET A 66 -9.55 -5.19 -18.65
CA MET A 66 -9.45 -6.64 -18.49
C MET A 66 -10.82 -7.29 -18.24
N ALA A 67 -11.67 -6.68 -17.42
CA ALA A 67 -13.04 -7.16 -17.18
C ALA A 67 -13.89 -7.10 -18.45
N ASP A 68 -13.82 -6.00 -19.20
CA ASP A 68 -14.52 -5.83 -20.47
C ASP A 68 -14.09 -6.88 -21.48
N GLU A 69 -12.79 -7.11 -21.61
CA GLU A 69 -12.25 -8.14 -22.53
C GLU A 69 -12.74 -9.55 -22.17
N TYR A 70 -12.75 -9.88 -20.86
CA TYR A 70 -13.27 -11.17 -20.41
C TYR A 70 -14.76 -11.33 -20.75
N ASN A 71 -15.57 -10.28 -20.56
CA ASN A 71 -16.99 -10.29 -20.91
C ASN A 71 -17.19 -10.52 -22.42
N GLN A 72 -16.35 -9.92 -23.27
CA GLN A 72 -16.40 -10.15 -24.73
C GLN A 72 -16.04 -11.60 -25.09
N ILE A 73 -15.02 -12.17 -24.47
CA ILE A 73 -14.59 -13.57 -24.73
C ILE A 73 -15.67 -14.56 -24.29
N THR A 74 -16.30 -14.32 -23.15
CA THR A 74 -17.29 -15.26 -22.58
C THR A 74 -18.71 -15.03 -23.08
N GLY A 75 -18.99 -13.87 -23.69
CA GLY A 75 -20.33 -13.45 -24.12
C GLY A 75 -21.28 -13.17 -22.94
N SER A 76 -20.75 -12.95 -21.73
CA SER A 76 -21.53 -12.72 -20.52
C SER A 76 -20.87 -11.67 -19.61
N VAL A 77 -21.69 -10.90 -18.91
CA VAL A 77 -21.20 -9.92 -17.93
C VAL A 77 -20.85 -10.63 -16.62
N SER A 78 -19.57 -10.60 -16.27
CA SER A 78 -19.01 -11.30 -15.10
C SER A 78 -18.23 -10.32 -14.21
N PRO A 79 -18.86 -9.46 -13.42
CA PRO A 79 -18.19 -8.44 -12.63
C PRO A 79 -17.23 -9.05 -11.58
N ALA A 80 -17.47 -10.26 -11.13
CA ALA A 80 -16.65 -10.96 -10.14
C ALA A 80 -15.35 -11.57 -10.73
N VAL A 81 -15.07 -11.42 -12.03
CA VAL A 81 -13.87 -11.97 -12.65
C VAL A 81 -12.57 -11.33 -12.17
N ILE A 82 -12.62 -10.09 -11.73
CA ILE A 82 -11.47 -9.27 -11.34
C ILE A 82 -11.88 -8.29 -10.25
N THR A 83 -10.96 -7.89 -9.38
CA THR A 83 -11.22 -6.89 -8.35
C THR A 83 -10.36 -5.64 -8.52
N GLY A 84 -10.69 -4.56 -7.82
CA GLY A 84 -10.05 -3.27 -8.00
C GLY A 84 -10.53 -2.51 -9.24
N LYS A 85 -11.72 -2.83 -9.73
CA LYS A 85 -12.37 -2.16 -10.86
C LYS A 85 -12.86 -0.74 -10.51
N PRO A 86 -13.13 0.11 -11.50
CA PRO A 86 -13.91 1.33 -11.28
C PRO A 86 -15.27 1.01 -10.62
N ILE A 87 -15.74 1.90 -9.75
CA ILE A 87 -17.03 1.74 -9.03
C ILE A 87 -18.17 1.47 -10.01
N ALA A 88 -18.24 2.22 -11.11
CA ALA A 88 -19.27 2.06 -12.14
C ALA A 88 -19.29 0.67 -12.82
N LEU A 89 -18.21 -0.10 -12.68
CA LEU A 89 -18.10 -1.47 -13.20
C LEU A 89 -18.19 -2.54 -12.10
N GLY A 90 -18.73 -2.19 -10.95
CA GLY A 90 -18.87 -3.09 -9.80
C GLY A 90 -17.65 -3.09 -8.87
N GLY A 91 -16.82 -2.05 -8.89
CA GLY A 91 -15.79 -1.86 -7.89
C GLY A 91 -16.35 -1.56 -6.51
N SER A 92 -15.59 -1.83 -5.46
CA SER A 92 -16.00 -1.60 -4.08
C SER A 92 -15.42 -0.30 -3.52
N LEU A 93 -16.22 0.43 -2.74
CA LEU A 93 -15.75 1.59 -1.96
C LEU A 93 -14.68 1.15 -0.95
N GLY A 94 -13.76 2.07 -0.63
CA GLY A 94 -12.69 1.82 0.34
C GLY A 94 -11.50 0.98 -0.20
N ARG A 95 -11.50 0.58 -1.48
CA ARG A 95 -10.38 -0.19 -2.04
C ARG A 95 -9.08 0.62 -2.10
N ASN A 96 -9.18 1.93 -2.33
CA ASN A 96 -8.00 2.79 -2.54
C ASN A 96 -7.15 2.95 -1.29
N ASP A 97 -7.77 3.04 -0.11
CA ASP A 97 -7.11 3.24 1.17
C ASP A 97 -7.01 1.96 2.02
N ALA A 98 -7.59 0.86 1.55
CA ALA A 98 -7.74 -0.38 2.31
C ALA A 98 -6.42 -0.91 2.93
N THR A 99 -5.31 -0.80 2.20
CA THR A 99 -4.00 -1.24 2.70
C THR A 99 -3.57 -0.39 3.90
N ALA A 100 -3.59 0.92 3.74
CA ALA A 100 -3.23 1.86 4.80
C ALA A 100 -4.19 1.78 6.00
N ARG A 101 -5.48 1.70 5.72
CA ARG A 101 -6.53 1.61 6.74
C ARG A 101 -6.41 0.34 7.57
N GLY A 102 -6.08 -0.80 6.95
CA GLY A 102 -5.82 -2.06 7.65
C GLY A 102 -4.65 -1.95 8.63
N GLY A 103 -3.51 -1.42 8.17
CA GLY A 103 -2.35 -1.15 9.02
C GLY A 103 -2.64 -0.15 10.14
N PHE A 104 -3.39 0.91 9.83
CA PHE A 104 -3.81 1.91 10.82
C PHE A 104 -4.70 1.29 11.91
N TYR A 105 -5.67 0.47 11.54
CA TYR A 105 -6.54 -0.22 12.52
C TYR A 105 -5.74 -1.18 13.40
N LEU A 106 -4.75 -1.88 12.84
CA LEU A 106 -3.87 -2.76 13.58
C LEU A 106 -3.10 -1.99 14.66
N VAL A 107 -2.43 -0.90 14.30
CA VAL A 107 -1.69 -0.04 15.25
C VAL A 107 -2.64 0.54 16.31
N ARG A 108 -3.80 1.03 15.89
CA ARG A 108 -4.80 1.61 16.81
C ARG A 108 -5.33 0.57 17.80
N HIS A 109 -5.60 -0.65 17.34
CA HIS A 109 -6.11 -1.73 18.18
C HIS A 109 -5.07 -2.19 19.20
N LEU A 110 -3.81 -2.31 18.78
CA LEU A 110 -2.71 -2.77 19.62
C LEU A 110 -2.00 -1.64 20.37
N ALA A 111 -2.47 -0.40 20.28
CA ALA A 111 -1.76 0.77 20.78
C ALA A 111 -1.36 0.63 22.28
N GLN A 112 -2.24 0.13 23.12
CA GLN A 112 -1.97 -0.06 24.54
C GLN A 112 -0.90 -1.14 24.78
N GLU A 113 -0.99 -2.27 24.08
CA GLU A 113 -0.05 -3.39 24.20
C GLU A 113 1.34 -3.01 23.66
N LEU A 114 1.38 -2.19 22.61
CA LEU A 114 2.60 -1.65 22.01
C LEU A 114 3.22 -0.50 22.85
N GLY A 115 2.55 -0.09 23.93
CA GLY A 115 2.98 1.05 24.73
C GLY A 115 2.93 2.38 23.98
N LEU A 116 2.10 2.48 22.96
CA LEU A 116 1.84 3.68 22.18
C LEU A 116 0.62 4.40 22.76
N SER A 117 0.82 5.45 23.54
CA SER A 117 -0.26 6.20 24.18
C SER A 117 -0.28 7.66 23.74
N GLY A 118 -1.47 8.25 23.65
CA GLY A 118 -1.63 9.65 23.25
C GLY A 118 -1.34 9.92 21.77
N SER A 119 -0.93 11.15 21.48
CA SER A 119 -0.49 11.57 20.14
C SER A 119 0.89 10.98 19.82
N ARG A 120 0.97 10.12 18.81
CA ARG A 120 2.19 9.41 18.43
C ARG A 120 2.95 10.19 17.37
N SER A 121 4.27 10.10 17.41
CA SER A 121 5.14 10.55 16.32
C SER A 121 5.30 9.43 15.29
N VAL A 122 5.10 9.76 14.01
CA VAL A 122 5.08 8.80 12.90
C VAL A 122 6.07 9.22 11.82
N ALA A 123 6.97 8.32 11.43
CA ALA A 123 7.84 8.48 10.26
C ALA A 123 7.39 7.49 9.15
N ILE A 124 7.21 7.99 7.92
CA ILE A 124 6.68 7.20 6.81
C ILE A 124 7.70 7.16 5.68
N GLN A 125 8.25 5.99 5.40
CA GLN A 125 9.17 5.77 4.29
C GLN A 125 8.38 5.37 3.04
N GLY A 126 8.30 6.30 2.08
CA GLY A 126 7.51 6.15 0.87
C GLY A 126 6.16 6.86 0.94
N PHE A 127 6.06 7.99 0.24
CA PHE A 127 4.85 8.83 0.20
C PHE A 127 4.06 8.61 -1.11
N GLY A 128 3.90 7.31 -1.47
CA GLY A 128 2.99 6.83 -2.52
C GLY A 128 1.56 6.66 -2.00
N ASN A 129 0.75 5.88 -2.70
CA ASN A 129 -0.66 5.67 -2.34
C ASN A 129 -0.85 5.23 -0.87
N ALA A 130 -0.19 4.16 -0.45
CA ALA A 130 -0.33 3.63 0.91
C ALA A 130 0.20 4.61 1.97
N GLY A 131 1.36 5.24 1.72
CA GLY A 131 1.95 6.21 2.66
C GLY A 131 1.09 7.45 2.84
N GLN A 132 0.51 7.99 1.76
CA GLN A 132 -0.38 9.17 1.83
C GLN A 132 -1.66 8.88 2.62
N TYR A 133 -2.33 7.75 2.34
CA TYR A 133 -3.52 7.37 3.10
C TYR A 133 -3.21 7.06 4.56
N PHE A 134 -2.06 6.45 4.85
CA PHE A 134 -1.67 6.22 6.23
C PHE A 134 -1.39 7.53 6.97
N ALA A 135 -0.69 8.47 6.32
CA ALA A 135 -0.44 9.79 6.88
C ALA A 135 -1.76 10.53 7.19
N GLN A 136 -2.71 10.51 6.26
CA GLN A 136 -4.02 11.12 6.45
C GLN A 136 -4.76 10.52 7.65
N LEU A 137 -4.84 9.19 7.73
CA LEU A 137 -5.51 8.49 8.85
C LEU A 137 -4.82 8.75 10.19
N ALA A 138 -3.49 8.84 10.19
CA ALA A 138 -2.72 9.15 11.38
C ALA A 138 -2.98 10.58 11.87
N ASP A 139 -3.00 11.56 10.95
CA ASP A 139 -3.27 12.96 11.23
C ASP A 139 -4.71 13.17 11.75
N GLU A 140 -5.70 12.57 11.09
CA GLU A 140 -7.11 12.58 11.50
C GLU A 140 -7.34 11.99 12.90
N ASP A 141 -6.51 11.02 13.33
CA ASP A 141 -6.53 10.43 14.68
C ASP A 141 -5.67 11.22 15.70
N GLY A 142 -5.15 12.38 15.31
CA GLY A 142 -4.37 13.28 16.18
C GLY A 142 -2.92 12.84 16.40
N ASN A 143 -2.37 11.99 15.55
CA ASN A 143 -0.95 11.65 15.55
C ASN A 143 -0.15 12.69 14.77
N ARG A 144 1.14 12.82 15.06
CA ARG A 144 2.05 13.74 14.40
C ARG A 144 2.89 13.01 13.36
N VAL A 145 2.66 13.27 12.09
CA VAL A 145 3.55 12.79 11.02
C VAL A 145 4.80 13.69 11.02
N VAL A 146 5.91 13.18 11.55
CA VAL A 146 7.13 13.98 11.76
C VAL A 146 8.12 13.84 10.60
N ALA A 147 8.06 12.78 9.81
CA ALA A 147 8.92 12.61 8.65
C ALA A 147 8.25 11.81 7.55
N VAL A 148 8.51 12.17 6.31
CA VAL A 148 8.08 11.43 5.11
C VAL A 148 9.18 11.43 4.06
N SER A 149 9.22 10.39 3.21
CA SER A 149 10.11 10.33 2.05
C SER A 149 9.40 9.87 0.79
N ASP A 150 9.93 10.27 -0.35
CA ASP A 150 9.64 9.66 -1.65
C ASP A 150 10.95 9.30 -2.38
N SER A 151 10.87 8.99 -3.67
CA SER A 151 12.04 8.61 -4.47
C SER A 151 13.09 9.72 -4.64
N THR A 152 12.76 10.95 -4.29
CA THR A 152 13.62 12.14 -4.52
C THR A 152 14.27 12.68 -3.26
N GLY A 153 13.73 12.33 -2.07
CA GLY A 153 14.27 12.80 -0.80
C GLY A 153 13.35 12.56 0.37
N ALA A 154 13.75 13.06 1.53
CA ALA A 154 12.95 13.02 2.74
C ALA A 154 12.90 14.39 3.41
N ILE A 155 11.81 14.65 4.14
CA ILE A 155 11.66 15.83 4.99
C ILE A 155 11.33 15.43 6.41
N HIS A 156 11.78 16.24 7.35
CA HIS A 156 11.58 16.02 8.79
C HIS A 156 11.20 17.34 9.49
N LYS A 157 10.18 17.27 10.35
CA LYS A 157 9.72 18.34 11.21
C LYS A 157 9.26 17.75 12.55
N PRO A 158 10.01 17.91 13.64
CA PRO A 158 9.71 17.30 14.94
C PRO A 158 8.31 17.64 15.48
N ASP A 159 7.82 18.84 15.22
CA ASP A 159 6.50 19.31 15.68
C ASP A 159 5.33 18.77 14.82
N GLY A 160 5.62 18.05 13.74
CA GLY A 160 4.66 17.51 12.79
C GLY A 160 4.55 18.31 11.49
N LEU A 161 4.32 17.59 10.40
CA LEU A 161 4.10 18.11 9.06
C LEU A 161 2.62 18.47 8.87
N ASP A 162 2.32 19.44 8.03
CA ASP A 162 0.97 19.69 7.53
C ASP A 162 0.63 18.63 6.48
N VAL A 163 -0.03 17.57 6.92
CA VAL A 163 -0.36 16.41 6.07
C VAL A 163 -1.32 16.78 4.94
N PRO A 164 -2.39 17.55 5.14
CA PRO A 164 -3.25 18.01 4.05
C PRO A 164 -2.48 18.78 2.97
N ALA A 165 -1.62 19.73 3.33
CA ALA A 165 -0.81 20.49 2.38
C ALA A 165 0.18 19.57 1.63
N LEU A 166 0.78 18.61 2.32
CA LEU A 166 1.71 17.65 1.73
C LEU A 166 1.01 16.76 0.69
N ILE A 167 -0.17 16.24 1.00
CA ILE A 167 -0.97 15.41 0.07
C ILE A 167 -1.43 16.25 -1.13
N ALA A 168 -1.88 17.47 -0.92
CA ALA A 168 -2.27 18.38 -2.00
C ALA A 168 -1.11 18.64 -2.96
N GLY A 169 0.09 18.89 -2.42
CA GLY A 169 1.31 19.06 -3.21
C GLY A 169 1.67 17.82 -4.03
N LYS A 170 1.58 16.62 -3.43
CA LYS A 170 1.81 15.35 -4.16
C LYS A 170 0.80 15.13 -5.28
N ASN A 171 -0.46 15.42 -5.04
CA ASN A 171 -1.51 15.33 -6.06
C ASN A 171 -1.33 16.34 -7.20
N ALA A 172 -0.64 17.46 -6.93
CA ALA A 172 -0.21 18.42 -7.94
C ALA A 172 1.11 18.01 -8.65
N GLY A 173 1.65 16.82 -8.36
CA GLY A 173 2.86 16.28 -9.00
C GLY A 173 4.18 16.75 -8.40
N ARG A 174 4.15 17.46 -7.26
CA ARG A 174 5.37 17.93 -6.56
C ARG A 174 6.07 16.78 -5.83
N GLN A 175 7.38 16.90 -5.66
CA GLN A 175 8.15 15.96 -4.87
C GLN A 175 8.19 16.40 -3.40
N VAL A 176 8.40 15.43 -2.50
CA VAL A 176 8.40 15.69 -1.04
C VAL A 176 9.45 16.74 -0.66
N ALA A 177 10.67 16.59 -1.17
CA ALA A 177 11.76 17.52 -0.85
C ALA A 177 11.49 18.97 -1.31
N ASP A 178 10.78 19.16 -2.43
CA ASP A 178 10.46 20.48 -2.98
C ASP A 178 9.50 21.29 -2.09
N MET A 179 8.77 20.61 -1.22
CA MET A 179 7.80 21.23 -0.31
C MET A 179 8.37 21.57 1.06
N ALA A 180 9.62 21.20 1.33
CA ALA A 180 10.23 21.35 2.66
C ALA A 180 10.16 22.78 3.22
N ALA A 181 10.58 23.77 2.44
CA ALA A 181 10.61 25.17 2.88
C ALA A 181 9.20 25.71 3.20
N GLU A 182 8.22 25.40 2.37
CA GLU A 182 6.82 25.80 2.54
C GLU A 182 6.20 25.17 3.80
N LEU A 183 6.56 23.92 4.09
CA LEU A 183 6.07 23.17 5.26
C LEU A 183 6.88 23.48 6.54
N GLY A 184 7.93 24.30 6.44
CA GLY A 184 8.84 24.57 7.55
C GLY A 184 9.56 23.33 8.05
N ALA A 185 9.91 22.41 7.14
CA ALA A 185 10.58 21.16 7.41
C ALA A 185 12.04 21.20 6.94
N ALA A 186 12.90 20.40 7.55
CA ALA A 186 14.26 20.17 7.08
C ALA A 186 14.30 19.08 6.02
N VAL A 187 15.07 19.28 4.96
CA VAL A 187 15.41 18.20 4.02
C VAL A 187 16.48 17.33 4.65
N ILE A 188 16.27 16.02 4.63
CA ILE A 188 17.24 15.02 5.11
C ILE A 188 17.51 13.97 4.02
N PRO A 189 18.64 13.27 4.04
CA PRO A 189 18.87 12.14 3.16
C PRO A 189 17.78 11.08 3.33
N SER A 190 17.32 10.48 2.22
CA SER A 190 16.22 9.49 2.26
C SER A 190 16.53 8.31 3.19
N GLY A 191 17.80 7.87 3.26
CA GLY A 191 18.24 6.79 4.13
C GLY A 191 18.19 7.14 5.63
N ASP A 192 18.25 8.41 5.98
CA ASP A 192 18.25 8.85 7.39
C ASP A 192 16.83 8.89 7.98
N LEU A 193 15.79 8.79 7.15
CA LEU A 193 14.41 8.80 7.62
C LEU A 193 14.15 7.72 8.67
N ILE A 194 14.68 6.52 8.48
CA ILE A 194 14.48 5.41 9.41
C ILE A 194 15.10 5.63 10.79
N ALA A 195 16.08 6.55 10.89
CA ALA A 195 16.75 6.93 12.12
C ALA A 195 16.12 8.15 12.82
N VAL A 196 15.06 8.73 12.24
CA VAL A 196 14.32 9.82 12.86
C VAL A 196 13.73 9.37 14.20
N ASP A 197 13.72 10.27 15.17
CA ASP A 197 13.10 10.02 16.46
C ASP A 197 11.57 10.04 16.32
N ALA A 198 11.01 8.86 16.13
CA ALA A 198 9.57 8.63 15.99
C ALA A 198 9.18 7.36 16.76
N GLU A 199 7.97 7.32 17.29
CA GLU A 199 7.45 6.12 17.98
C GLU A 199 7.08 5.02 17.01
N LEU A 200 6.57 5.39 15.83
CA LEU A 200 6.13 4.48 14.78
C LEU A 200 6.89 4.76 13.49
N LEU A 201 7.55 3.76 12.95
CA LEU A 201 8.13 3.76 11.60
C LEU A 201 7.25 2.94 10.66
N VAL A 202 6.89 3.52 9.52
CA VAL A 202 6.02 2.89 8.52
C VAL A 202 6.76 2.78 7.18
N PRO A 203 7.46 1.67 6.91
CA PRO A 203 7.99 1.39 5.59
C PRO A 203 6.83 1.07 4.62
N ALA A 204 6.60 1.97 3.67
CA ALA A 204 5.52 1.94 2.69
C ALA A 204 6.03 2.10 1.24
N ALA A 205 7.33 1.90 0.99
CA ALA A 205 7.97 2.07 -0.31
C ALA A 205 8.19 0.73 -1.01
N LEU A 206 9.36 0.14 -0.82
CA LEU A 206 9.82 -1.05 -1.53
C LEU A 206 10.20 -2.16 -0.55
N GLU A 207 10.46 -3.34 -1.09
CA GLU A 207 11.04 -4.47 -0.38
C GLU A 207 12.49 -4.20 0.04
N GLU A 208 12.96 -4.87 1.10
CA GLU A 208 14.35 -4.87 1.58
C GLU A 208 14.94 -3.47 1.86
N MET A 209 14.11 -2.52 2.27
CA MET A 209 14.57 -1.17 2.62
C MET A 209 15.25 -1.10 4.00
N ILE A 210 14.90 -2.01 4.89
CA ILE A 210 15.50 -2.16 6.23
C ILE A 210 16.31 -3.44 6.23
N THR A 211 17.63 -3.27 6.29
CA THR A 211 18.62 -4.33 6.21
C THR A 211 19.48 -4.39 7.47
N ALA A 212 20.35 -5.39 7.58
CA ALA A 212 21.30 -5.49 8.70
C ALA A 212 22.15 -4.23 8.86
N ASP A 213 22.48 -3.54 7.76
CA ASP A 213 23.35 -2.37 7.76
C ASP A 213 22.70 -1.14 8.40
N ASN A 214 21.37 -1.03 8.34
CA ASN A 214 20.66 0.16 8.79
C ASN A 214 19.66 -0.07 9.95
N ALA A 215 19.25 -1.31 10.23
CA ALA A 215 18.32 -1.64 11.31
C ALA A 215 18.81 -1.15 12.68
N GLY A 216 20.14 -1.13 12.90
CA GLY A 216 20.74 -0.62 14.13
C GLY A 216 20.44 0.84 14.42
N SER A 217 20.18 1.67 13.41
CA SER A 217 19.90 3.11 13.52
C SER A 217 18.44 3.42 13.90
N ILE A 218 17.52 2.47 13.72
CA ILE A 218 16.09 2.68 14.00
C ILE A 218 15.87 2.98 15.48
N LYS A 219 15.16 4.09 15.74
CA LYS A 219 14.78 4.56 17.09
C LYS A 219 13.32 4.26 17.43
N ALA A 220 12.52 3.95 16.41
CA ALA A 220 11.12 3.65 16.59
C ALA A 220 10.91 2.44 17.50
N ARG A 221 9.87 2.49 18.30
CA ARG A 221 9.44 1.35 19.15
C ARG A 221 8.69 0.30 18.36
N VAL A 222 8.01 0.73 17.30
CA VAL A 222 7.20 -0.13 16.45
C VAL A 222 7.53 0.15 14.98
N VAL A 223 7.70 -0.90 14.20
CA VAL A 223 7.78 -0.87 12.74
C VAL A 223 6.51 -1.51 12.19
N LEU A 224 5.73 -0.79 11.38
CA LEU A 224 4.55 -1.29 10.69
C LEU A 224 4.88 -1.53 9.22
N GLU A 225 5.00 -2.76 8.81
CA GLU A 225 5.34 -3.14 7.43
C GLU A 225 4.16 -2.93 6.47
N LEU A 226 4.03 -1.73 5.92
CA LEU A 226 2.96 -1.42 4.97
C LEU A 226 3.34 -1.82 3.53
N ALA A 227 4.64 -1.78 3.17
CA ALA A 227 5.17 -2.42 1.97
C ALA A 227 5.24 -3.95 2.13
N ASN A 228 5.51 -4.67 1.06
CA ASN A 228 5.76 -6.12 1.13
C ASN A 228 7.24 -6.37 1.41
N GLY A 229 7.55 -7.16 2.44
CA GLY A 229 8.90 -7.55 2.80
C GLY A 229 9.90 -6.40 2.95
N PRO A 230 9.56 -5.28 3.60
CA PRO A 230 10.47 -4.14 3.69
C PRO A 230 11.62 -4.39 4.67
N VAL A 231 11.47 -5.32 5.60
CA VAL A 231 12.48 -5.71 6.59
C VAL A 231 13.07 -7.07 6.21
N THR A 232 14.39 -7.14 6.09
CA THR A 232 15.07 -8.43 5.85
C THR A 232 15.09 -9.29 7.11
N SER A 233 15.25 -10.60 6.97
CA SER A 233 15.28 -11.53 8.11
C SER A 233 16.43 -11.22 9.09
N GLU A 234 17.56 -10.73 8.59
CA GLU A 234 18.70 -10.29 9.42
C GLU A 234 18.37 -9.02 10.20
N ALA A 235 17.70 -8.07 9.54
CA ALA A 235 17.24 -6.83 10.17
C ALA A 235 16.19 -7.09 11.25
N ASP A 236 15.27 -8.01 11.00
CA ASP A 236 14.23 -8.40 11.97
C ASP A 236 14.83 -8.94 13.27
N ARG A 237 15.89 -9.75 13.19
CA ARG A 237 16.62 -10.21 14.39
C ARG A 237 17.24 -9.05 15.16
N ILE A 238 17.88 -8.11 14.46
CA ILE A 238 18.49 -6.92 15.09
C ILE A 238 17.41 -6.07 15.78
N LEU A 239 16.26 -5.87 15.13
CA LEU A 239 15.15 -5.11 15.69
C LEU A 239 14.56 -5.82 16.92
N THR A 240 14.40 -7.14 16.86
CA THR A 240 13.94 -7.96 17.99
C THR A 240 14.90 -7.84 19.17
N ASP A 241 16.21 -7.96 18.97
CA ASP A 241 17.23 -7.83 20.03
C ASP A 241 17.24 -6.42 20.63
N LYS A 242 16.83 -5.41 19.89
CA LYS A 242 16.65 -4.02 20.36
C LYS A 242 15.31 -3.79 21.08
N GLY A 243 14.41 -4.78 21.12
CA GLY A 243 13.07 -4.64 21.68
C GLY A 243 12.10 -3.83 20.80
N VAL A 244 12.41 -3.67 19.51
CA VAL A 244 11.51 -3.05 18.54
C VAL A 244 10.49 -4.08 18.07
N VAL A 245 9.21 -3.75 18.14
CA VAL A 245 8.13 -4.63 17.67
C VAL A 245 7.93 -4.44 16.17
N VAL A 246 8.03 -5.51 15.40
CA VAL A 246 7.69 -5.48 13.96
C VAL A 246 6.30 -6.07 13.75
N LEU A 247 5.39 -5.27 13.21
CA LEU A 247 4.07 -5.73 12.76
C LEU A 247 4.19 -6.18 11.32
N PRO A 248 4.09 -7.50 11.03
CA PRO A 248 4.50 -8.08 9.76
C PRO A 248 3.55 -7.71 8.62
N ASP A 249 4.09 -7.60 7.42
CA ASP A 249 3.42 -7.21 6.18
C ASP A 249 2.19 -8.06 5.86
N ILE A 250 2.27 -9.38 6.08
CA ILE A 250 1.16 -10.31 5.81
C ILE A 250 -0.09 -10.01 6.63
N LEU A 251 0.04 -9.29 7.74
CA LEU A 251 -1.06 -8.79 8.56
C LEU A 251 -1.31 -7.30 8.30
N ALA A 252 -0.26 -6.49 8.37
CA ALA A 252 -0.34 -5.03 8.33
C ALA A 252 -0.95 -4.49 7.02
N ASN A 253 -0.59 -5.07 5.89
CA ASN A 253 -1.07 -4.63 4.58
C ASN A 253 -2.18 -5.53 3.98
N ALA A 254 -2.72 -6.47 4.76
CA ALA A 254 -3.77 -7.39 4.31
C ALA A 254 -5.13 -6.73 4.03
N GLY A 255 -5.33 -5.49 4.43
CA GLY A 255 -6.57 -4.73 4.14
C GLY A 255 -6.90 -4.70 2.64
N GLY A 256 -5.89 -4.58 1.78
CA GLY A 256 -6.07 -4.59 0.33
C GLY A 256 -6.72 -5.87 -0.20
N VAL A 257 -6.24 -7.04 0.20
CA VAL A 257 -6.83 -8.33 -0.22
C VAL A 257 -8.17 -8.59 0.45
N THR A 258 -8.37 -8.11 1.66
CA THR A 258 -9.65 -8.22 2.38
C THR A 258 -10.75 -7.46 1.64
N VAL A 259 -10.52 -6.23 1.23
CA VAL A 259 -11.49 -5.45 0.44
C VAL A 259 -11.65 -6.03 -0.97
N SER A 260 -10.60 -6.59 -1.57
CA SER A 260 -10.75 -7.34 -2.82
C SER A 260 -11.70 -8.53 -2.67
N TYR A 261 -11.61 -9.28 -1.56
CA TYR A 261 -12.57 -10.34 -1.26
C TYR A 261 -14.01 -9.81 -1.12
N PHE A 262 -14.21 -8.70 -0.42
CA PHE A 262 -15.53 -8.09 -0.29
C PHE A 262 -16.09 -7.63 -1.64
N GLU A 263 -15.27 -7.03 -2.51
CA GLU A 263 -15.67 -6.67 -3.86
C GLU A 263 -16.14 -7.90 -4.64
N TRP A 264 -15.39 -9.00 -4.56
CA TRP A 264 -15.77 -10.25 -5.21
C TRP A 264 -17.10 -10.80 -4.66
N VAL A 265 -17.31 -10.82 -3.34
CA VAL A 265 -18.58 -11.26 -2.72
C VAL A 265 -19.74 -10.39 -3.17
N GLN A 266 -19.58 -9.06 -3.16
CA GLN A 266 -20.60 -8.12 -3.64
C GLN A 266 -20.99 -8.40 -5.10
N ASN A 267 -19.99 -8.60 -5.95
CA ASN A 267 -20.19 -8.89 -7.37
C ASN A 267 -20.84 -10.27 -7.59
N ARG A 268 -20.57 -11.26 -6.74
CA ARG A 268 -21.20 -12.60 -6.80
C ARG A 268 -22.67 -12.56 -6.37
N GLN A 269 -22.99 -11.74 -5.41
CA GLN A 269 -24.33 -11.64 -4.83
C GLN A 269 -25.19 -10.55 -5.51
N GLY A 270 -24.58 -9.65 -6.29
CA GLY A 270 -25.28 -8.50 -6.88
C GLY A 270 -25.80 -7.50 -5.84
N PHE A 271 -25.18 -7.44 -4.67
CA PHE A 271 -25.54 -6.56 -3.58
C PHE A 271 -24.36 -5.61 -3.26
N TYR A 272 -24.59 -4.27 -3.37
CA TYR A 272 -23.58 -3.22 -3.27
C TYR A 272 -23.85 -2.27 -2.12
#